data_13e6b2016b3929002546a3a910b2e16b
#
_entry.id   13e6b2016b3929002546a3a910b2e16b
#
_cell.length_a   1.000
_cell.length_b   1.000
_cell.length_c   1.000
_cell.angle_alpha   90.00
_cell.angle_beta   90.00
_cell.angle_gamma   90.00
#
_symmetry.space_group_name_H-M   'P 1'
#
loop_
_entity.id
_entity.type
_entity.pdbx_description
1 polymer ?
#
loop_
_entity_poly.entity_id
_entity_poly.type
_entity_poly.pdbx_seq_one_letter_code
_entity_poly.pdbx_strand_id
1 'polypeptide(L)'
;DLTADIGRLDQAMAVAQAVKKPLFVGEFGVPGAASGESKLQFAVMLNAIETNNVPLAALWVFDFDGQAKDWNVTATNGRGWQLDAIQQANERMRKSR
;
A
#
# COMPACT_ATOMS: atom_id res chain seq x y z
N ASP A 1 -10.36 -3.62 9.61
CA ASP A 1 -9.59 -3.02 10.68
C ASP A 1 -8.10 -3.05 10.34
N LEU A 2 -7.47 -1.89 10.32
CA LEU A 2 -6.06 -1.75 9.89
C LEU A 2 -5.10 -2.60 10.74
N THR A 3 -5.30 -2.65 12.06
CA THR A 3 -4.46 -3.45 12.95
C THR A 3 -4.56 -4.95 12.61
N ALA A 4 -5.77 -5.44 12.37
CA ALA A 4 -6.00 -6.83 11.97
C ALA A 4 -5.38 -7.11 10.59
N ASP A 5 -5.46 -6.17 9.66
CA ASP A 5 -4.91 -6.32 8.31
C ASP A 5 -3.38 -6.38 8.35
N ILE A 6 -2.75 -5.57 9.17
CA ILE A 6 -1.29 -5.61 9.37
C ILE A 6 -0.87 -6.93 10.02
N GLY A 7 -1.63 -7.42 11.00
CA GLY A 7 -1.39 -8.73 11.60
C GLY A 7 -1.46 -9.87 10.59
N ARG A 8 -2.42 -9.80 9.65
CA ARG A 8 -2.52 -10.77 8.56
C ARG A 8 -1.32 -10.69 7.61
N LEU A 9 -0.83 -9.49 7.34
CA LEU A 9 0.37 -9.32 6.52
C LEU A 9 1.58 -9.96 7.18
N ASP A 10 1.77 -9.73 8.48
CA ASP A 10 2.86 -10.32 9.23
C ASP A 10 2.80 -11.85 9.21
N GLN A 11 1.61 -12.41 9.40
CA GLN A 11 1.40 -13.87 9.34
C GLN A 11 1.66 -14.43 7.93
N ALA A 12 1.15 -13.75 6.91
CA ALA A 12 1.36 -14.16 5.51
C ALA A 12 2.84 -14.13 5.15
N MET A 13 3.58 -13.13 5.63
CA MET A 13 5.01 -13.03 5.39
C MET A 13 5.77 -14.18 6.07
N ALA A 14 5.39 -14.54 7.28
CA ALA A 14 5.98 -15.68 7.98
C ALA A 14 5.76 -16.99 7.22
N VAL A 15 4.56 -17.21 6.68
CA VAL A 15 4.26 -18.39 5.86
C VAL A 15 5.07 -18.36 4.56
N ALA A 16 5.13 -17.23 3.88
CA ALA A 16 5.89 -17.09 2.63
C ALA A 16 7.38 -17.42 2.85
N GLN A 17 7.95 -16.90 3.93
CA GLN A 17 9.34 -17.19 4.30
C GLN A 17 9.56 -18.68 4.61
N ALA A 18 8.63 -19.31 5.33
CA ALA A 18 8.73 -20.72 5.68
C ALA A 18 8.72 -21.64 4.46
N VAL A 19 7.95 -21.27 3.42
CA VAL A 19 7.86 -22.06 2.18
C VAL A 19 8.79 -21.52 1.07
N LYS A 20 9.56 -20.47 1.35
CA LYS A 20 10.52 -19.86 0.42
C LYS A 20 9.86 -19.36 -0.86
N LYS A 21 8.70 -18.71 -0.73
CA LYS A 21 7.97 -18.09 -1.83
C LYS A 21 7.86 -16.59 -1.61
N PRO A 22 7.88 -15.78 -2.67
CA PRO A 22 7.63 -14.35 -2.54
C PRO A 22 6.16 -14.10 -2.19
N LEU A 23 5.91 -13.05 -1.41
CA LEU A 23 4.57 -12.59 -1.09
C LEU A 23 4.19 -11.43 -2.03
N PHE A 24 2.97 -11.49 -2.53
CA PHE A 24 2.37 -10.38 -3.29
C PHE A 24 1.19 -9.81 -2.50
N VAL A 25 1.23 -8.50 -2.20
CA VAL A 25 0.07 -7.78 -1.69
C VAL A 25 -0.75 -7.34 -2.89
N GLY A 26 -1.83 -8.07 -3.18
CA GLY A 26 -2.62 -7.88 -4.40
C GLY A 26 -3.38 -6.56 -4.46
N GLU A 27 -3.78 -6.03 -3.31
CA GLU A 27 -4.49 -4.76 -3.22
C GLU A 27 -4.19 -4.08 -1.89
N PHE A 28 -3.92 -2.77 -1.93
CA PHE A 28 -3.92 -1.91 -0.75
C PHE A 28 -4.34 -0.50 -1.15
N GLY A 29 -4.91 0.26 -0.22
CA GLY A 29 -5.33 1.62 -0.51
C GLY A 29 -6.25 2.17 0.58
N VAL A 30 -6.64 3.43 0.41
CA VAL A 30 -7.62 4.10 1.27
C VAL A 30 -8.66 4.80 0.41
N PRO A 31 -9.94 4.71 0.75
CA PRO A 31 -11.00 5.37 -0.01
C PRO A 31 -11.16 6.83 0.36
N GLY A 32 -11.89 7.54 -0.48
CA GLY A 32 -12.40 8.86 -0.16
C GLY A 32 -11.41 10.00 -0.34
N ALA A 33 -11.83 11.17 0.14
CA ALA A 33 -11.02 12.39 0.05
C ALA A 33 -9.82 12.34 1.01
N ALA A 34 -8.78 13.10 0.66
CA ALA A 34 -7.61 13.24 1.51
C ALA A 34 -8.01 13.85 2.87
N SER A 35 -7.51 13.24 3.95
CA SER A 35 -7.69 13.70 5.31
C SER A 35 -6.46 13.33 6.13
N GLY A 36 -6.33 13.88 7.33
CA GLY A 36 -5.26 13.45 8.23
C GLY A 36 -5.33 11.97 8.54
N GLU A 37 -6.55 11.45 8.71
CA GLU A 37 -6.77 10.03 8.99
C GLU A 37 -6.41 9.14 7.80
N SER A 38 -6.89 9.47 6.59
CA SER A 38 -6.60 8.65 5.41
C SER A 38 -5.10 8.65 5.08
N LYS A 39 -4.42 9.78 5.24
CA LYS A 39 -2.98 9.88 5.03
C LYS A 39 -2.20 9.06 6.05
N LEU A 40 -2.62 9.08 7.32
CA LEU A 40 -2.00 8.27 8.36
C LEU A 40 -2.19 6.76 8.09
N GLN A 41 -3.41 6.36 7.75
CA GLN A 41 -3.71 4.96 7.43
C GLN A 41 -2.85 4.47 6.25
N PHE A 42 -2.73 5.29 5.21
CA PHE A 42 -1.91 4.94 4.05
C PHE A 42 -0.44 4.81 4.41
N ALA A 43 0.08 5.73 5.21
CA ALA A 43 1.47 5.69 5.69
C ALA A 43 1.74 4.43 6.51
N VAL A 44 0.78 4.03 7.37
CA VAL A 44 0.91 2.81 8.17
C VAL A 44 0.94 1.56 7.29
N MET A 45 0.09 1.51 6.26
CA MET A 45 0.10 0.39 5.30
C MET A 45 1.44 0.32 4.55
N LEU A 46 1.94 1.43 4.03
CA LEU A 46 3.22 1.47 3.34
C LEU A 46 4.37 1.07 4.27
N ASN A 47 4.34 1.53 5.52
CA ASN A 47 5.36 1.15 6.49
C ASN A 47 5.37 -0.36 6.75
N ALA A 48 4.20 -0.98 6.84
CA ALA A 48 4.10 -2.43 7.03
C ALA A 48 4.67 -3.19 5.82
N ILE A 49 4.38 -2.72 4.61
CA ILE A 49 4.93 -3.28 3.37
C ILE A 49 6.46 -3.16 3.35
N GLU A 50 6.99 -1.98 3.68
CA GLU A 50 8.43 -1.74 3.73
C GLU A 50 9.12 -2.59 4.80
N THR A 51 8.57 -2.60 6.01
CA THR A 51 9.15 -3.32 7.15
C THR A 51 9.21 -4.83 6.90
N ASN A 52 8.21 -5.36 6.21
CA ASN A 52 8.18 -6.78 5.86
C ASN A 52 8.97 -7.10 4.56
N ASN A 53 9.57 -6.12 3.93
CA ASN A 53 10.26 -6.30 2.64
C ASN A 53 9.40 -7.00 1.59
N VAL A 54 8.13 -6.65 1.50
CA VAL A 54 7.22 -7.24 0.53
C VAL A 54 7.72 -6.90 -0.88
N PRO A 55 8.01 -7.90 -1.73
CA PRO A 55 8.62 -7.64 -3.03
C PRO A 55 7.70 -6.98 -4.05
N LEU A 56 6.38 -7.15 -3.89
CA LEU A 56 5.42 -6.55 -4.82
C LEU A 56 4.12 -6.25 -4.08
N ALA A 57 3.64 -5.01 -4.19
CA ALA A 57 2.35 -4.57 -3.66
C ALA A 57 1.66 -3.68 -4.69
N ALA A 58 0.37 -3.85 -4.88
CA ALA A 58 -0.41 -3.12 -5.88
C ALA A 58 -1.43 -2.19 -5.24
N LEU A 59 -1.40 -0.93 -5.63
CA LEU A 59 -2.39 0.06 -5.21
C LEU A 59 -3.76 -0.27 -5.80
N TRP A 60 -4.79 -0.25 -5.00
CA TRP A 60 -6.17 -0.20 -5.46
C TRP A 60 -6.68 1.24 -5.34
N VAL A 61 -6.89 2.00 -6.46
CA VAL A 61 -6.62 1.60 -7.83
C VAL A 61 -6.15 2.81 -8.64
N PHE A 62 -5.27 2.60 -9.59
CA PHE A 62 -4.74 3.66 -10.45
C PHE A 62 -5.51 3.73 -11.77
N ASP A 63 -6.01 4.94 -12.09
CA ASP A 63 -6.61 5.31 -13.38
C ASP A 63 -7.72 4.37 -13.85
N PHE A 64 -8.67 4.11 -12.96
CA PHE A 64 -9.82 3.25 -13.25
C PHE A 64 -11.14 3.99 -12.99
N ASP A 65 -11.80 4.45 -14.03
CA ASP A 65 -13.03 5.24 -13.96
C ASP A 65 -14.18 4.52 -13.22
N GLY A 66 -14.22 3.19 -13.25
CA GLY A 66 -15.22 2.41 -12.53
C GLY A 66 -15.20 2.61 -11.02
N GLN A 67 -14.10 3.12 -10.48
CA GLN A 67 -13.92 3.42 -9.05
C GLN A 67 -13.66 4.91 -8.81
N ALA A 68 -14.10 5.77 -9.73
CA ALA A 68 -13.77 7.20 -9.71
C ALA A 68 -14.21 7.92 -8.44
N LYS A 69 -15.33 7.49 -7.84
CA LYS A 69 -15.91 8.16 -6.68
C LYS A 69 -15.02 8.06 -5.43
N ASP A 70 -14.53 6.87 -5.12
CA ASP A 70 -13.89 6.63 -3.81
C ASP A 70 -12.44 6.14 -3.89
N TRP A 71 -12.09 5.37 -4.91
CA TRP A 71 -10.82 4.64 -4.91
C TRP A 71 -9.85 5.04 -6.00
N ASN A 72 -10.34 5.63 -7.08
CA ASN A 72 -9.48 5.92 -8.21
C ASN A 72 -8.40 6.96 -7.86
N VAL A 73 -7.17 6.66 -8.21
CA VAL A 73 -6.01 7.53 -8.00
C VAL A 73 -5.44 7.90 -9.37
N THR A 74 -5.29 9.20 -9.61
CA THR A 74 -4.54 9.72 -10.77
C THR A 74 -3.60 10.82 -10.30
N ALA A 75 -2.66 11.21 -11.15
CA ALA A 75 -1.72 12.28 -10.82
C ALA A 75 -2.41 13.63 -10.57
N THR A 76 -3.63 13.82 -11.11
CA THR A 76 -4.31 15.11 -11.11
C THR A 76 -5.60 15.15 -10.30
N ASN A 77 -6.09 14.03 -9.81
CA ASN A 77 -7.26 14.05 -8.92
C ASN A 77 -6.83 14.25 -7.45
N GLY A 78 -7.81 14.44 -6.57
CA GLY A 78 -7.53 14.71 -5.15
C GLY A 78 -6.84 13.58 -4.39
N ARG A 79 -6.59 12.43 -5.03
CA ARG A 79 -5.90 11.27 -4.43
C ARG A 79 -4.47 11.08 -4.95
N GLY A 80 -3.97 12.00 -5.79
CA GLY A 80 -2.62 11.93 -6.35
C GLY A 80 -1.51 11.87 -5.29
N TRP A 81 -1.77 12.36 -4.08
CA TRP A 81 -0.83 12.26 -2.95
C TRP A 81 -0.41 10.81 -2.65
N GLN A 82 -1.27 9.83 -2.98
CA GLN A 82 -0.95 8.41 -2.78
C GLN A 82 0.19 7.97 -3.71
N LEU A 83 0.23 8.49 -4.94
CA LEU A 83 1.33 8.19 -5.87
C LEU A 83 2.66 8.73 -5.36
N ASP A 84 2.66 9.95 -4.79
CA ASP A 84 3.87 10.53 -4.20
C ASP A 84 4.35 9.70 -3.00
N ALA A 85 3.44 9.27 -2.15
CA ALA A 85 3.76 8.42 -1.00
C ALA A 85 4.38 7.08 -1.44
N ILE A 86 3.82 6.45 -2.47
CA ILE A 86 4.34 5.21 -3.04
C ILE A 86 5.73 5.43 -3.64
N GLN A 87 5.93 6.52 -4.37
CA GLN A 87 7.22 6.84 -4.96
C GLN A 87 8.29 6.99 -3.89
N GLN A 88 7.97 7.68 -2.80
CA GLN A 88 8.90 7.84 -1.66
C GLN A 88 9.20 6.50 -0.99
N ALA A 89 8.19 5.65 -0.82
CA ALA A 89 8.39 4.31 -0.27
C ALA A 89 9.30 3.46 -1.17
N ASN A 90 9.09 3.51 -2.48
CA ASN A 90 9.92 2.81 -3.44
C ASN A 90 11.39 3.27 -3.37
N GLU A 91 11.61 4.58 -3.21
CA GLU A 91 12.95 5.13 -3.04
C GLU A 91 13.63 4.59 -1.77
N ARG A 92 12.90 4.57 -0.65
CA ARG A 92 13.45 4.03 0.60
C ARG A 92 13.81 2.56 0.47
N MET A 93 12.92 1.77 -0.15
CA MET A 93 13.14 0.32 -0.34
C MET A 93 14.31 0.06 -1.30
N ARG A 94 14.43 0.84 -2.36
CA ARG A 94 15.53 0.73 -3.30
C ARG A 94 16.89 1.02 -2.63
N LYS A 95 16.95 2.02 -1.77
CA LYS A 95 18.17 2.41 -1.08
C LYS A 95 18.60 1.41 0.01
N SER A 96 17.65 0.66 0.57
CA SER A 96 17.91 -0.30 1.64
C SER A 96 18.38 -1.67 1.14
N ARG A 97 18.41 -1.86 -0.17
CA ARG A 97 18.84 -3.14 -0.78
C ARG A 97 20.34 -3.23 -0.98
#